data_4cafb7eb9ebc4beb5af4ea04d1c1f87f
#
_entry.id   4cafb7eb9ebc4beb5af4ea04d1c1f87f
#
_cell.length_a   1.000
_cell.length_b   1.000
_cell.length_c   1.000
_cell.angle_alpha   90.00
_cell.angle_beta   90.00
_cell.angle_gamma   90.00
#
_symmetry.space_group_name_H-M   'P 1'
#
loop_
_entity.id
_entity.type
_entity.pdbx_description
1 polymer ?
#
loop_
_entity_poly.entity_id
_entity_poly.type
_entity_poly.pdbx_seq_one_letter_code
_entity_poly.pdbx_strand_id
1 'polypeptide(L)'
;MARRQASQRARADEDDFEESIRISGVPLVVWAVRLSLFLLLQGAIVLASYAYYGFDTDPDSFSLGFRLDPVHALINLAWGIAGSAIGFFLPRFSIDFALAFAMFFTAFAGFGSFAPDQLGMQLGFTDNLVNWTLAAGGWAVSIYAICQETLHAGGKDG
;
A
#
# COMPACT_ATOMS: atom_id res chain seq x y z
N MET A 1 -17.14 7.01 44.64
CA MET A 1 -17.53 5.84 43.81
C MET A 1 -17.58 6.16 42.30
N ALA A 2 -18.25 7.24 41.90
CA ALA A 2 -18.44 7.61 40.47
C ALA A 2 -17.14 7.73 39.64
N ARG A 3 -16.06 8.29 40.23
CA ARG A 3 -14.77 8.45 39.53
C ARG A 3 -14.08 7.12 39.19
N ARG A 4 -14.23 6.10 40.04
CA ARG A 4 -13.68 4.75 39.78
C ARG A 4 -14.44 4.04 38.66
N GLN A 5 -15.75 4.20 38.60
CA GLN A 5 -16.58 3.61 37.55
C GLN A 5 -16.31 4.25 36.19
N ALA A 6 -16.11 5.56 36.12
CA ALA A 6 -15.74 6.25 34.89
C ALA A 6 -14.37 5.78 34.33
N SER A 7 -13.37 5.61 35.25
CA SER A 7 -12.04 5.11 34.85
C SER A 7 -12.07 3.64 34.39
N GLN A 8 -12.94 2.81 34.95
CA GLN A 8 -13.09 1.41 34.53
C GLN A 8 -13.78 1.31 33.18
N ARG A 9 -14.81 2.14 32.92
CA ARG A 9 -15.46 2.19 31.60
C ARG A 9 -14.49 2.66 30.50
N ALA A 10 -13.73 3.73 30.76
CA ALA A 10 -12.76 4.23 29.80
C ALA A 10 -11.69 3.19 29.42
N ARG A 11 -11.23 2.38 30.39
CA ARG A 11 -10.32 1.27 30.11
C ARG A 11 -10.97 0.13 29.33
N ALA A 12 -12.21 -0.23 29.67
CA ALA A 12 -12.93 -1.26 28.93
C ALA A 12 -13.19 -0.85 27.47
N ASP A 13 -13.54 0.41 27.24
CA ASP A 13 -13.70 0.95 25.87
C ASP A 13 -12.38 0.98 25.10
N GLU A 14 -11.26 1.24 25.77
CA GLU A 14 -9.91 1.25 25.17
C GLU A 14 -9.45 -0.18 24.83
N ASP A 15 -9.67 -1.14 25.73
CA ASP A 15 -9.35 -2.56 25.54
C ASP A 15 -10.20 -3.17 24.40
N ASP A 16 -11.48 -2.86 24.33
CA ASP A 16 -12.40 -3.30 23.26
C ASP A 16 -12.02 -2.69 21.92
N PHE A 17 -11.54 -1.44 21.90
CA PHE A 17 -11.07 -0.78 20.69
C PHE A 17 -9.76 -1.39 20.19
N GLU A 18 -8.80 -1.66 21.08
CA GLU A 18 -7.54 -2.33 20.72
C GLU A 18 -7.78 -3.76 20.22
N GLU A 19 -8.72 -4.50 20.83
CA GLU A 19 -9.07 -5.84 20.39
C GLU A 19 -9.74 -5.85 19.01
N SER A 20 -10.61 -4.88 18.71
CA SER A 20 -11.27 -4.74 17.41
C SER A 20 -10.26 -4.41 16.30
N ILE A 21 -9.29 -3.52 16.55
CA ILE A 21 -8.18 -3.24 15.63
C ILE A 21 -7.33 -4.50 15.40
N ARG A 22 -7.08 -5.27 16.44
CA ARG A 22 -6.26 -6.48 16.35
C ARG A 22 -6.90 -7.56 15.50
N ILE A 23 -8.22 -7.73 15.56
CA ILE A 23 -8.93 -8.79 14.82
C ILE A 23 -9.17 -8.40 13.36
N SER A 24 -9.56 -7.16 13.08
CA SER A 24 -9.86 -6.70 11.71
C SER A 24 -8.64 -6.18 10.95
N GLY A 25 -7.66 -5.64 11.64
CA GLY A 25 -6.48 -5.00 11.04
C GLY A 25 -5.33 -5.94 10.67
N VAL A 26 -5.23 -7.12 11.29
CA VAL A 26 -4.08 -8.03 11.06
C VAL A 26 -3.91 -8.41 9.58
N PRO A 27 -4.93 -8.82 8.82
CA PRO A 27 -4.76 -9.14 7.41
C PRO A 27 -4.31 -7.96 6.57
N LEU A 28 -4.82 -6.76 6.88
CA LEU A 28 -4.51 -5.52 6.20
C LEU A 28 -3.08 -5.07 6.46
N VAL A 29 -2.64 -5.11 7.72
CA VAL A 29 -1.25 -4.81 8.11
C VAL A 29 -0.28 -5.77 7.44
N VAL A 30 -0.57 -7.07 7.45
CA VAL A 30 0.25 -8.10 6.80
C VAL A 30 0.33 -7.86 5.30
N TRP A 31 -0.78 -7.53 4.66
CA TRP A 31 -0.81 -7.20 3.23
C TRP A 31 0.05 -5.94 2.96
N ALA A 32 -0.17 -4.87 3.71
CA ALA A 32 0.57 -3.63 3.54
C ALA A 32 2.07 -3.82 3.68
N VAL A 33 2.51 -4.56 4.70
CA VAL A 33 3.93 -4.85 4.93
C VAL A 33 4.52 -5.69 3.79
N ARG A 34 3.86 -6.79 3.39
CA ARG A 34 4.36 -7.66 2.33
C ARG A 34 4.49 -6.94 1.00
N LEU A 35 3.45 -6.19 0.61
CA LEU A 35 3.45 -5.42 -0.62
C LEU A 35 4.52 -4.33 -0.59
N SER A 36 4.64 -3.63 0.54
CA SER A 36 5.63 -2.56 0.71
C SER A 36 7.06 -3.07 0.65
N LEU A 37 7.34 -4.22 1.28
CA LEU A 37 8.67 -4.85 1.18
C LEU A 37 8.97 -5.28 -0.25
N PHE A 38 7.98 -5.79 -0.99
CA PHE A 38 8.15 -6.12 -2.41
C PHE A 38 8.51 -4.89 -3.23
N LEU A 39 7.74 -3.80 -3.11
CA LEU A 39 7.99 -2.55 -3.85
C LEU A 39 9.32 -1.91 -3.47
N LEU A 40 9.66 -1.93 -2.18
CA LEU A 40 10.94 -1.42 -1.66
C LEU A 40 12.11 -2.19 -2.26
N LEU A 41 12.05 -3.51 -2.24
CA LEU A 41 13.10 -4.37 -2.77
C LEU A 41 13.23 -4.20 -4.29
N GLN A 42 12.11 -4.20 -5.01
CA GLN A 42 12.08 -4.00 -6.45
C GLN A 42 12.65 -2.62 -6.83
N GLY A 43 12.19 -1.55 -6.19
CA GLY A 43 12.69 -0.19 -6.44
C GLY A 43 14.19 -0.06 -6.14
N ALA A 44 14.65 -0.64 -5.02
CA ALA A 44 16.05 -0.60 -4.62
C ALA A 44 16.95 -1.37 -5.61
N ILE A 45 16.54 -2.56 -6.05
CA ILE A 45 17.30 -3.36 -7.03
C ILE A 45 17.43 -2.61 -8.34
N VAL A 46 16.35 -2.03 -8.86
CA VAL A 46 16.35 -1.30 -10.11
C VAL A 46 17.24 -0.06 -10.03
N LEU A 47 17.11 0.75 -8.97
CA LEU A 47 17.97 1.92 -8.77
C LEU A 47 19.44 1.54 -8.58
N ALA A 48 19.74 0.46 -7.87
CA ALA A 48 21.10 -0.04 -7.74
C ALA A 48 21.68 -0.49 -9.10
N SER A 49 20.85 -1.10 -9.95
CA SER A 49 21.26 -1.48 -11.31
C SER A 49 21.61 -0.26 -12.15
N TYR A 50 20.80 0.80 -12.12
CA TYR A 50 21.11 2.05 -12.79
C TYR A 50 22.35 2.75 -12.23
N ALA A 51 22.55 2.71 -10.93
CA ALA A 51 23.77 3.24 -10.31
C ALA A 51 25.03 2.49 -10.74
N TYR A 52 24.92 1.19 -11.03
CA TYR A 52 26.03 0.36 -11.45
C TYR A 52 26.31 0.47 -12.97
N TYR A 53 25.27 0.44 -13.81
CA TYR A 53 25.40 0.43 -15.29
C TYR A 53 25.36 1.83 -15.92
N GLY A 54 24.90 2.83 -15.17
CA GLY A 54 24.69 4.21 -15.63
C GLY A 54 23.24 4.51 -15.90
N PHE A 55 22.83 5.76 -15.64
CA PHE A 55 21.45 6.23 -15.82
C PHE A 55 21.04 6.41 -17.28
N ASP A 56 21.99 6.37 -18.22
CA ASP A 56 21.74 6.38 -19.66
C ASP A 56 21.48 4.98 -20.24
N THR A 57 21.44 3.96 -19.39
CA THR A 57 21.18 2.58 -19.81
C THR A 57 19.74 2.43 -20.23
N ASP A 58 19.51 1.82 -21.42
CA ASP A 58 18.18 1.53 -21.91
C ASP A 58 17.44 0.58 -20.93
N PRO A 59 16.23 0.95 -20.44
CA PRO A 59 15.42 0.08 -19.57
C PRO A 59 15.18 -1.32 -20.15
N ASP A 60 15.12 -1.46 -21.47
CA ASP A 60 14.96 -2.75 -22.14
C ASP A 60 16.17 -3.69 -21.99
N SER A 61 17.32 -3.14 -21.59
CA SER A 61 18.54 -3.92 -21.32
C SER A 61 18.44 -4.77 -20.04
N PHE A 62 17.55 -4.42 -19.14
CA PHE A 62 17.27 -5.20 -17.94
C PHE A 62 16.25 -6.27 -18.26
N SER A 63 16.69 -7.43 -18.74
CA SER A 63 15.91 -8.57 -19.29
C SER A 63 14.88 -9.23 -18.38
N LEU A 64 14.16 -8.50 -17.55
CA LEU A 64 13.12 -9.04 -16.67
C LEU A 64 11.70 -8.94 -17.26
N GLY A 65 11.55 -8.52 -18.53
CA GLY A 65 10.25 -8.34 -19.16
C GLY A 65 9.47 -7.13 -18.66
N PHE A 66 10.06 -6.31 -17.80
CA PHE A 66 9.54 -5.06 -17.25
C PHE A 66 10.44 -3.91 -17.71
N ARG A 67 9.84 -2.85 -18.25
CA ARG A 67 10.51 -1.59 -18.53
C ARG A 67 10.54 -0.74 -17.26
N LEU A 68 11.43 -1.08 -16.36
CA LEU A 68 11.55 -0.35 -15.08
C LEU A 68 12.52 0.80 -15.26
N ASP A 69 12.02 1.97 -15.65
CA ASP A 69 12.80 3.19 -15.65
C ASP A 69 13.11 3.68 -14.21
N PRO A 70 14.11 4.58 -14.03
CA PRO A 70 14.51 5.06 -12.70
C PRO A 70 13.39 5.80 -11.96
N VAL A 71 12.50 6.49 -12.69
CA VAL A 71 11.39 7.25 -12.09
C VAL A 71 10.37 6.29 -11.51
N HIS A 72 10.01 5.24 -12.26
CA HIS A 72 9.11 4.20 -11.79
C HIS A 72 9.69 3.47 -10.56
N ALA A 73 10.99 3.15 -10.60
CA ALA A 73 11.68 2.53 -9.47
C ALA A 73 11.68 3.41 -8.22
N LEU A 74 11.86 4.74 -8.39
CA LEU A 74 11.78 5.69 -7.28
C LEU A 74 10.37 5.77 -6.68
N ILE A 75 9.33 5.75 -7.49
CA ILE A 75 7.93 5.71 -7.05
C ILE A 75 7.68 4.45 -6.21
N ASN A 76 8.10 3.28 -6.70
CA ASN A 76 7.95 2.02 -5.99
C ASN A 76 8.74 2.00 -4.67
N LEU A 77 9.95 2.55 -4.67
CA LEU A 77 10.75 2.70 -3.45
C LEU A 77 10.05 3.59 -2.42
N ALA A 78 9.52 4.73 -2.85
CA ALA A 78 8.80 5.65 -1.97
C ALA A 78 7.56 5.01 -1.34
N TRP A 79 6.73 4.32 -2.12
CA TRP A 79 5.58 3.57 -1.62
C TRP A 79 6.01 2.41 -0.72
N GLY A 80 7.11 1.72 -1.05
CA GLY A 80 7.70 0.66 -0.23
C GLY A 80 8.14 1.16 1.15
N ILE A 81 8.80 2.32 1.22
CA ILE A 81 9.21 2.96 2.48
C ILE A 81 7.97 3.38 3.27
N ALA A 82 7.04 4.10 2.65
CA ALA A 82 5.84 4.60 3.31
C ALA A 82 5.01 3.48 3.92
N GLY A 83 4.72 2.44 3.16
CA GLY A 83 3.91 1.32 3.63
C GLY A 83 4.62 0.45 4.66
N SER A 84 5.94 0.30 4.56
CA SER A 84 6.72 -0.37 5.61
C SER A 84 6.68 0.43 6.91
N ALA A 85 6.86 1.75 6.84
CA ALA A 85 6.76 2.61 8.02
C ALA A 85 5.37 2.55 8.67
N ILE A 86 4.30 2.57 7.86
CA ILE A 86 2.93 2.45 8.37
C ILE A 86 2.70 1.08 8.97
N GLY A 87 3.05 0.00 8.27
CA GLY A 87 2.81 -1.36 8.75
C GLY A 87 3.56 -1.72 10.03
N PHE A 88 4.79 -1.21 10.22
CA PHE A 88 5.59 -1.50 11.42
C PHE A 88 5.37 -0.52 12.58
N PHE A 89 5.15 0.76 12.30
CA PHE A 89 5.15 1.79 13.35
C PHE A 89 3.79 2.45 13.55
N LEU A 90 2.90 2.41 12.55
CA LEU A 90 1.65 3.14 12.53
C LEU A 90 0.49 2.28 12.00
N PRO A 91 0.27 1.05 12.52
CA PRO A 91 -0.69 0.09 11.93
C PRO A 91 -2.13 0.62 11.87
N ARG A 92 -2.49 1.57 12.73
CA ARG A 92 -3.81 2.25 12.74
C ARG A 92 -4.11 2.99 11.44
N PHE A 93 -3.11 3.39 10.66
CA PHE A 93 -3.27 4.07 9.36
C PHE A 93 -3.24 3.12 8.17
N SER A 94 -3.30 1.80 8.39
CA SER A 94 -3.21 0.83 7.30
C SER A 94 -4.37 0.91 6.31
N ILE A 95 -5.58 1.27 6.75
CA ILE A 95 -6.74 1.49 5.87
C ILE A 95 -6.53 2.73 5.00
N ASP A 96 -6.12 3.84 5.62
CA ASP A 96 -5.84 5.09 4.90
C ASP A 96 -4.73 4.90 3.87
N PHE A 97 -3.68 4.15 4.25
CA PHE A 97 -2.60 3.79 3.35
C PHE A 97 -3.11 2.95 2.17
N ALA A 98 -3.91 1.90 2.43
CA ALA A 98 -4.43 1.04 1.38
C ALA A 98 -5.33 1.81 0.40
N LEU A 99 -6.16 2.73 0.88
CA LEU A 99 -6.97 3.61 0.06
C LEU A 99 -6.12 4.56 -0.79
N ALA A 100 -5.16 5.24 -0.17
CA ALA A 100 -4.24 6.14 -0.87
C ALA A 100 -3.44 5.39 -1.95
N PHE A 101 -2.97 4.19 -1.62
CA PHE A 101 -2.28 3.30 -2.53
C PHE A 101 -3.16 2.91 -3.71
N ALA A 102 -4.39 2.45 -3.45
CA ALA A 102 -5.34 2.06 -4.49
C ALA A 102 -5.66 3.22 -5.44
N MET A 103 -5.94 4.42 -4.91
CA MET A 103 -6.21 5.61 -5.70
C MET A 103 -5.01 6.02 -6.55
N PHE A 104 -3.81 6.03 -5.96
CA PHE A 104 -2.59 6.38 -6.67
C PHE A 104 -2.33 5.43 -7.84
N PHE A 105 -2.32 4.11 -7.59
CA PHE A 105 -2.06 3.14 -8.65
C PHE A 105 -3.19 3.06 -9.68
N THR A 106 -4.44 3.37 -9.34
CA THR A 106 -5.52 3.54 -10.32
C THR A 106 -5.24 4.70 -11.25
N ALA A 107 -4.88 5.87 -10.72
CA ALA A 107 -4.52 7.03 -11.52
C ALA A 107 -3.29 6.73 -12.37
N PHE A 108 -2.27 6.12 -11.79
CA PHE A 108 -1.02 5.80 -12.46
C PHE A 108 -1.22 4.79 -13.61
N ALA A 109 -2.01 3.73 -13.39
CA ALA A 109 -2.38 2.77 -14.42
C ALA A 109 -3.26 3.39 -15.50
N GLY A 110 -4.17 4.31 -15.12
CA GLY A 110 -4.96 5.09 -16.07
C GLY A 110 -4.07 5.93 -16.98
N PHE A 111 -3.12 6.67 -16.41
CA PHE A 111 -2.14 7.42 -17.22
C PHE A 111 -1.34 6.51 -18.16
N GLY A 112 -0.85 5.37 -17.67
CA GLY A 112 -0.15 4.39 -18.48
C GLY A 112 -0.99 3.81 -19.62
N SER A 113 -2.33 3.76 -19.48
CA SER A 113 -3.23 3.28 -20.52
C SER A 113 -3.51 4.31 -21.60
N PHE A 114 -3.60 5.60 -21.26
CA PHE A 114 -4.03 6.66 -22.17
C PHE A 114 -2.88 7.55 -22.67
N ALA A 115 -1.78 7.62 -21.94
CA ALA A 115 -0.67 8.50 -22.21
C ALA A 115 0.67 7.90 -21.75
N PRO A 116 1.09 6.76 -22.35
CA PRO A 116 2.21 5.94 -21.85
C PRO A 116 3.56 6.68 -21.87
N ASP A 117 3.73 7.66 -22.76
CA ASP A 117 4.99 8.42 -22.93
C ASP A 117 5.00 9.75 -22.15
N GLN A 118 3.96 10.03 -21.37
CA GLN A 118 3.90 11.25 -20.56
C GLN A 118 4.59 11.03 -19.21
N LEU A 119 5.01 12.10 -18.58
CA LEU A 119 5.77 12.10 -17.32
C LEU A 119 7.22 11.63 -17.45
N GLY A 120 7.78 11.49 -18.66
CA GLY A 120 9.16 11.05 -18.88
C GLY A 120 9.38 9.56 -18.55
N MET A 121 8.31 8.79 -18.44
CA MET A 121 8.33 7.34 -18.21
C MET A 121 7.85 6.62 -19.47
N GLN A 122 8.52 5.54 -19.82
CA GLN A 122 8.07 4.62 -20.87
C GLN A 122 7.34 3.45 -20.21
N LEU A 123 6.04 3.59 -19.98
CA LEU A 123 5.21 2.55 -19.38
C LEU A 123 4.88 1.48 -20.44
N GLY A 124 5.51 0.31 -20.31
CA GLY A 124 5.18 -0.86 -21.12
C GLY A 124 3.82 -1.45 -20.74
N PHE A 125 3.27 -2.29 -21.65
CA PHE A 125 2.01 -2.99 -21.37
C PHE A 125 2.07 -3.83 -20.08
N THR A 126 3.19 -4.53 -19.85
CA THR A 126 3.39 -5.38 -18.66
C THR A 126 3.44 -4.56 -17.38
N ASP A 127 4.13 -3.41 -17.41
CA ASP A 127 4.23 -2.51 -16.25
C ASP A 127 2.87 -1.95 -15.89
N ASN A 128 2.09 -1.59 -16.90
CA ASN A 128 0.76 -1.06 -16.69
C ASN A 128 -0.21 -2.13 -16.16
N LEU A 129 -0.08 -3.39 -16.59
CA LEU A 129 -0.84 -4.52 -16.04
C LEU A 129 -0.52 -4.73 -14.55
N VAL A 130 0.75 -4.60 -14.16
CA VAL A 130 1.15 -4.65 -12.75
C VAL A 130 0.52 -3.52 -11.97
N ASN A 131 0.55 -2.28 -12.49
CA ASN A 131 -0.08 -1.13 -11.83
C ASN A 131 -1.58 -1.32 -11.62
N TRP A 132 -2.31 -1.88 -12.60
CA TRP A 132 -3.73 -2.25 -12.46
C TRP A 132 -3.94 -3.34 -11.41
N THR A 133 -3.05 -4.33 -11.35
CA THR A 133 -3.11 -5.39 -10.33
C THR A 133 -2.89 -4.85 -8.93
N LEU A 134 -1.93 -3.93 -8.76
CA LEU A 134 -1.68 -3.24 -7.50
C LEU A 134 -2.89 -2.39 -7.07
N ALA A 135 -3.48 -1.65 -8.00
CA ALA A 135 -4.70 -0.88 -7.76
C ALA A 135 -5.85 -1.78 -7.30
N ALA A 136 -6.13 -2.86 -8.04
CA ALA A 136 -7.20 -3.81 -7.72
C ALA A 136 -6.99 -4.47 -6.35
N GLY A 137 -5.75 -4.86 -6.04
CA GLY A 137 -5.37 -5.40 -4.73
C GLY A 137 -5.62 -4.41 -3.60
N GLY A 138 -5.20 -3.15 -3.78
CA GLY A 138 -5.44 -2.08 -2.82
C GLY A 138 -6.93 -1.83 -2.58
N TRP A 139 -7.75 -1.77 -3.62
CA TRP A 139 -9.20 -1.62 -3.50
C TRP A 139 -9.85 -2.82 -2.80
N ALA A 140 -9.49 -4.06 -3.18
CA ALA A 140 -10.05 -5.26 -2.57
C ALA A 140 -9.81 -5.31 -1.05
N VAL A 141 -8.59 -5.00 -0.64
CA VAL A 141 -8.21 -5.02 0.79
C VAL A 141 -8.88 -3.88 1.56
N SER A 142 -8.98 -2.68 0.96
CA SER A 142 -9.66 -1.53 1.57
C SER A 142 -11.16 -1.78 1.76
N ILE A 143 -11.83 -2.29 0.73
CA ILE A 143 -13.26 -2.63 0.79
C ILE A 143 -13.50 -3.71 1.85
N TYR A 144 -12.66 -4.75 1.87
CA TYR A 144 -12.76 -5.81 2.87
C TYR A 144 -12.66 -5.26 4.29
N ALA A 145 -11.67 -4.39 4.57
CA ALA A 145 -11.48 -3.80 5.89
C ALA A 145 -12.68 -2.94 6.31
N ILE A 146 -13.17 -2.07 5.42
CA ILE A 146 -14.33 -1.22 5.69
C ILE A 146 -15.59 -2.06 5.94
N CYS A 147 -15.82 -3.13 5.17
CA CYS A 147 -16.95 -4.03 5.40
C CYS A 147 -16.87 -4.73 6.77
N GLN A 148 -15.68 -5.13 7.20
CA GLN A 148 -15.50 -5.74 8.52
C GLN A 148 -15.82 -4.75 9.65
N GLU A 149 -15.36 -3.51 9.57
CA GLU A 149 -15.67 -2.48 10.56
C GLU A 149 -17.17 -2.21 10.67
N THR A 150 -17.88 -2.11 9.53
CA THR A 150 -19.32 -1.84 9.52
C THR A 150 -20.15 -2.98 10.12
N LEU A 151 -19.75 -4.22 9.86
CA LEU A 151 -20.42 -5.40 10.42
C LEU A 151 -20.26 -5.49 11.95
N HIS A 152 -19.10 -5.13 12.48
CA HIS A 152 -18.84 -5.12 13.91
C HIS A 152 -19.55 -3.97 14.64
N ALA A 153 -19.68 -2.81 13.99
CA ALA A 153 -20.44 -1.68 14.55
C ALA A 153 -21.92 -1.97 14.66
N GLY A 154 -22.54 -2.58 13.63
CA GLY A 154 -23.98 -2.89 13.62
C GLY A 154 -24.42 -4.01 14.57
N GLY A 155 -23.49 -4.87 15.02
CA GLY A 155 -23.78 -5.94 15.98
C GLY A 155 -23.87 -5.51 17.45
N LYS A 156 -23.49 -4.27 17.78
CA LYS A 156 -23.52 -3.75 19.16
C LYS A 156 -24.85 -3.08 19.53
N ASP A 157 -25.73 -2.83 18.56
CA ASP A 157 -27.01 -2.10 18.75
C ASP A 157 -28.24 -3.05 18.80
N GLY A 158 -28.05 -4.35 18.75
CA GLY A 158 -29.12 -5.39 18.84
C GLY A 158 -28.98 -6.23 20.08
#